data_db99a427edf4bd0a0c83f055d3dc3277
#
_entry.id   db99a427edf4bd0a0c83f055d3dc3277
#
_cell.length_a   1.000
_cell.length_b   1.000
_cell.length_c   1.000
_cell.angle_alpha   90.00
_cell.angle_beta   90.00
_cell.angle_gamma   90.00
#
_symmetry.space_group_name_H-M   'P 1'
#
loop_
_entity.id
_entity.type
_entity.pdbx_description
1 polymer ?
#
loop_
_entity_poly.entity_id
_entity_poly.type
_entity_poly.pdbx_seq_one_letter_code
_entity_poly.pdbx_strand_id
1 'polypeptide(L)'
;MKWYPWLRPAYEQLVESYQAGRGHHALLIQALPGMGDEALCYALSRYLLCQQPEGHKSCGHCRGCQLMQAGTHPDYYTLTPDKGKSSLGVDAVREVSEKLYEHSRLGGAKVVWIADAALLTDAAANALLKTLEEPPEQTWFFLASPEPARLLATLRSRCRLHHLAPPSESYAMSWLSREVTASQEALLTALRLNAGSPGAALALLQSERWAQREALCQALMDSLHTGDWYALLTALNHEQAPARLHWLATLLVDALKRQHGASYLTNVDADAVVAALAGPLSPARIQAILNDVCHCRDQLLHVTGLNRELVLTDLILRIEHYLQPGTLLPVPHL
;
A
#
# COMPACT_ATOMS: atom_id res chain seq x y z
N MET A 1 -2.40 8.01 16.78
CA MET A 1 -1.85 6.94 15.93
C MET A 1 -2.30 5.58 16.48
N LYS A 2 -2.84 4.68 15.63
CA LYS A 2 -3.35 3.37 16.07
C LYS A 2 -2.22 2.34 16.01
N TRP A 3 -1.95 1.65 17.14
CA TRP A 3 -1.04 0.52 17.17
C TRP A 3 -1.75 -0.77 16.74
N TYR A 4 -1.06 -1.58 15.93
CA TYR A 4 -1.59 -2.86 15.48
C TYR A 4 -0.84 -4.04 16.12
N PRO A 5 -1.54 -5.10 16.58
CA PRO A 5 -0.91 -6.19 17.33
C PRO A 5 0.18 -6.96 16.55
N TRP A 6 0.06 -7.06 15.22
CA TRP A 6 1.06 -7.73 14.36
C TRP A 6 2.38 -6.98 14.23
N LEU A 7 2.45 -5.71 14.67
CA LEU A 7 3.71 -4.94 14.67
C LEU A 7 4.66 -5.35 15.79
N ARG A 8 4.12 -6.01 16.82
CA ARG A 8 4.87 -6.30 18.03
C ARG A 8 6.14 -7.13 17.78
N PRO A 9 6.12 -8.25 17.02
CA PRO A 9 7.34 -9.03 16.77
C PRO A 9 8.42 -8.22 16.05
N ALA A 10 8.05 -7.44 15.02
CA ALA A 10 8.97 -6.60 14.27
C ALA A 10 9.56 -5.48 15.18
N TYR A 11 8.73 -4.88 16.01
CA TYR A 11 9.16 -3.85 16.97
C TYR A 11 10.16 -4.40 17.98
N GLU A 12 9.86 -5.54 18.63
CA GLU A 12 10.74 -6.16 19.62
C GLU A 12 12.08 -6.56 18.99
N GLN A 13 12.07 -7.18 17.81
CA GLN A 13 13.30 -7.53 17.07
C GLN A 13 14.16 -6.31 16.73
N LEU A 14 13.55 -5.21 16.30
CA LEU A 14 14.27 -3.98 15.96
C LEU A 14 14.85 -3.32 17.22
N VAL A 15 14.07 -3.22 18.30
CA VAL A 15 14.56 -2.68 19.57
C VAL A 15 15.73 -3.50 20.13
N GLU A 16 15.65 -4.82 20.11
CA GLU A 16 16.78 -5.70 20.52
C GLU A 16 18.04 -5.45 19.69
N SER A 17 17.88 -5.20 18.40
CA SER A 17 19.00 -4.85 17.51
C SER A 17 19.66 -3.53 17.93
N TYR A 18 18.85 -2.52 18.28
CA TYR A 18 19.36 -1.22 18.77
C TYR A 18 20.02 -1.34 20.12
N GLN A 19 19.42 -2.08 21.07
CA GLN A 19 20.01 -2.33 22.39
C GLN A 19 21.36 -3.04 22.31
N ALA A 20 21.48 -3.97 21.37
CA ALA A 20 22.72 -4.72 21.15
C ALA A 20 23.81 -3.93 20.36
N GLY A 21 23.57 -2.65 20.04
CA GLY A 21 24.48 -1.84 19.24
C GLY A 21 24.60 -2.26 17.78
N ARG A 22 23.70 -3.10 17.29
CA ARG A 22 23.64 -3.61 15.90
C ARG A 22 22.56 -2.95 15.05
N GLY A 23 21.85 -1.97 15.62
CA GLY A 23 20.84 -1.19 14.91
C GLY A 23 21.49 -0.40 13.77
N HIS A 24 20.92 -0.49 12.57
CA HIS A 24 21.39 0.28 11.44
C HIS A 24 20.85 1.71 11.53
N HIS A 25 21.70 2.71 11.24
CA HIS A 25 21.32 4.12 11.33
C HIS A 25 20.22 4.53 10.32
N ALA A 26 20.08 3.82 9.20
CA ALA A 26 19.06 4.06 8.19
C ALA A 26 18.25 2.78 7.94
N LEU A 27 16.97 2.80 8.33
CA LEU A 27 16.04 1.69 8.14
C LEU A 27 15.02 2.04 7.06
N LEU A 28 14.97 1.24 5.99
CA LEU A 28 13.96 1.34 4.94
C LEU A 28 12.90 0.27 5.17
N ILE A 29 11.70 0.70 5.55
CA ILE A 29 10.58 -0.21 5.83
C ILE A 29 9.77 -0.40 4.55
N GLN A 30 9.70 -1.64 4.09
CA GLN A 30 8.79 -2.07 3.04
C GLN A 30 7.53 -2.62 3.68
N ALA A 31 6.41 -1.94 3.47
CA ALA A 31 5.12 -2.34 3.99
C ALA A 31 4.02 -2.10 2.96
N LEU A 32 3.02 -2.96 2.94
CA LEU A 32 1.78 -2.70 2.21
C LEU A 32 0.99 -1.58 2.92
N PRO A 33 0.20 -0.79 2.18
CA PRO A 33 -0.70 0.19 2.79
C PRO A 33 -1.56 -0.45 3.90
N GLY A 34 -1.71 0.23 5.02
CA GLY A 34 -2.50 -0.26 6.15
C GLY A 34 -1.80 -1.28 7.05
N MET A 35 -0.52 -1.56 6.83
CA MET A 35 0.25 -2.44 7.73
C MET A 35 0.68 -1.75 9.03
N GLY A 36 0.70 -0.41 9.08
CA GLY A 36 1.03 0.35 10.27
C GLY A 36 2.52 0.64 10.44
N ASP A 37 3.26 0.73 9.34
CA ASP A 37 4.67 1.12 9.28
C ASP A 37 4.94 2.47 9.96
N GLU A 38 4.03 3.43 9.80
CA GLU A 38 4.08 4.71 10.52
C GLU A 38 4.05 4.51 12.04
N ALA A 39 3.14 3.65 12.54
CA ALA A 39 3.05 3.35 13.97
C ALA A 39 4.28 2.61 14.49
N LEU A 40 4.84 1.70 13.69
CA LEU A 40 6.10 1.03 13.99
C LEU A 40 7.25 2.02 14.11
N CYS A 41 7.43 2.89 13.11
CA CYS A 41 8.48 3.91 13.10
C CYS A 41 8.34 4.91 14.25
N TYR A 42 7.11 5.35 14.53
CA TYR A 42 6.83 6.22 15.65
C TYR A 42 7.18 5.57 16.99
N ALA A 43 6.84 4.29 17.18
CA ALA A 43 7.17 3.56 18.40
C ALA A 43 8.69 3.40 18.57
N LEU A 44 9.42 3.08 17.49
CA LEU A 44 10.89 3.01 17.48
C LEU A 44 11.50 4.38 17.79
N SER A 45 10.98 5.45 17.17
CA SER A 45 11.42 6.82 17.45
C SER A 45 11.24 7.19 18.91
N ARG A 46 10.07 6.88 19.49
CA ARG A 46 9.82 7.09 20.92
C ARG A 46 10.77 6.32 21.82
N TYR A 47 11.15 5.11 21.43
CA TYR A 47 12.12 4.30 22.16
C TYR A 47 13.50 4.96 22.14
N LEU A 48 13.99 5.34 20.97
CA LEU A 48 15.33 5.94 20.78
C LEU A 48 15.46 7.33 21.43
N LEU A 49 14.38 8.12 21.42
CA LEU A 49 14.32 9.45 22.02
C LEU A 49 13.96 9.43 23.52
N CYS A 50 13.70 8.25 24.08
CA CYS A 50 13.40 8.09 25.49
C CYS A 50 14.68 8.18 26.32
N GLN A 51 14.69 9.05 27.32
CA GLN A 51 15.84 9.23 28.23
C GLN A 51 16.00 8.07 29.21
N GLN A 52 14.94 7.31 29.46
CA GLN A 52 14.93 6.21 30.46
C GLN A 52 14.09 5.04 29.94
N PRO A 53 14.53 4.35 28.86
CA PRO A 53 13.78 3.22 28.33
C PRO A 53 13.77 2.04 29.33
N GLU A 54 12.63 1.36 29.43
CA GLU A 54 12.43 0.20 30.31
C GLU A 54 12.24 -1.07 29.46
N GLY A 55 13.26 -1.93 29.40
CA GLY A 55 13.25 -3.10 28.52
C GLY A 55 13.03 -2.67 27.06
N HIS A 56 11.98 -3.15 26.41
CA HIS A 56 11.63 -2.78 25.03
C HIS A 56 10.68 -1.58 24.94
N LYS A 57 10.43 -0.85 26.03
CA LYS A 57 9.43 0.23 26.02
C LYS A 57 10.04 1.58 26.33
N SER A 58 9.52 2.63 25.73
CA SER A 58 9.73 3.99 26.19
C SER A 58 9.00 4.21 27.50
N CYS A 59 9.61 4.90 28.50
CA CYS A 59 9.05 5.05 29.84
C CYS A 59 7.71 5.81 29.89
N GLY A 60 7.42 6.64 28.89
CA GLY A 60 6.17 7.40 28.80
C GLY A 60 6.11 8.71 29.61
N HIS A 61 7.00 8.91 30.57
CA HIS A 61 6.94 10.03 31.54
C HIS A 61 8.14 10.98 31.48
N CYS A 62 9.29 10.60 30.89
CA CYS A 62 10.42 11.50 30.75
C CYS A 62 10.11 12.66 29.78
N ARG A 63 10.94 13.69 29.80
CA ARG A 63 10.78 14.89 28.95
C ARG A 63 10.67 14.54 27.46
N GLY A 64 11.53 13.64 26.96
CA GLY A 64 11.49 13.17 25.57
C GLY A 64 10.15 12.51 25.23
N CYS A 65 9.67 11.59 26.08
CA CYS A 65 8.38 10.94 25.88
C CYS A 65 7.20 11.90 25.87
N GLN A 66 7.18 12.89 26.75
CA GLN A 66 6.12 13.92 26.82
C GLN A 66 6.10 14.77 25.55
N LEU A 67 7.27 15.21 25.07
CA LEU A 67 7.40 16.00 23.85
C LEU A 67 7.02 15.19 22.59
N MET A 68 7.37 13.90 22.54
CA MET A 68 6.91 13.01 21.47
C MET A 68 5.38 12.86 21.47
N GLN A 69 4.76 12.71 22.63
CA GLN A 69 3.30 12.65 22.74
C GLN A 69 2.62 13.95 22.32
N ALA A 70 3.23 15.09 22.64
CA ALA A 70 2.77 16.41 22.23
C ALA A 70 3.05 16.74 20.75
N GLY A 71 3.84 15.91 20.03
CA GLY A 71 4.25 16.17 18.65
C GLY A 71 5.24 17.33 18.48
N THR A 72 5.96 17.69 19.55
CA THR A 72 6.84 18.87 19.60
C THR A 72 8.27 18.53 20.02
N HIS A 73 8.70 17.28 19.83
CA HIS A 73 10.07 16.87 20.17
C HIS A 73 11.07 17.54 19.23
N PRO A 74 12.05 18.33 19.75
CA PRO A 74 12.92 19.14 18.91
C PRO A 74 13.93 18.32 18.08
N ASP A 75 14.21 17.08 18.47
CA ASP A 75 15.13 16.17 17.78
C ASP A 75 14.40 15.07 16.99
N TYR A 76 13.09 15.24 16.76
CA TYR A 76 12.27 14.40 15.87
C TYR A 76 11.83 15.18 14.64
N TYR A 77 12.35 14.82 13.49
CA TYR A 77 12.13 15.50 12.22
C TYR A 77 11.24 14.64 11.32
N THR A 78 10.15 15.21 10.83
CA THR A 78 9.28 14.54 9.86
C THR A 78 9.41 15.23 8.51
N LEU A 79 9.79 14.48 7.49
CA LEU A 79 9.88 14.94 6.11
C LEU A 79 8.64 14.47 5.35
N THR A 80 7.78 15.41 5.02
CA THR A 80 6.57 15.23 4.22
C THR A 80 6.49 16.33 3.17
N PRO A 81 5.83 16.09 2.02
CA PRO A 81 5.59 17.16 1.06
C PRO A 81 4.85 18.34 1.68
N ASP A 82 5.17 19.56 1.24
CA ASP A 82 4.43 20.75 1.62
C ASP A 82 2.95 20.66 1.20
N LYS A 83 2.08 21.41 1.86
CA LYS A 83 0.66 21.47 1.49
C LYS A 83 0.51 21.85 0.00
N GLY A 84 -0.19 20.99 -0.73
CA GLY A 84 -0.45 21.18 -2.17
C GLY A 84 0.67 20.68 -3.09
N LYS A 85 1.76 20.13 -2.57
CA LYS A 85 2.80 19.48 -3.37
C LYS A 85 2.65 17.96 -3.30
N SER A 86 2.95 17.29 -4.41
CA SER A 86 2.94 15.82 -4.52
C SER A 86 4.32 15.19 -4.32
N SER A 87 5.37 16.00 -4.14
CA SER A 87 6.76 15.54 -3.99
C SER A 87 7.49 16.28 -2.88
N LEU A 88 8.47 15.61 -2.30
CA LEU A 88 9.37 16.17 -1.28
C LEU A 88 10.59 16.80 -1.94
N GLY A 89 10.69 18.11 -1.86
CA GLY A 89 11.75 18.91 -2.47
C GLY A 89 13.08 18.85 -1.70
N VAL A 90 14.15 19.28 -2.39
CA VAL A 90 15.52 19.25 -1.87
C VAL A 90 15.74 20.19 -0.68
N ASP A 91 15.04 21.33 -0.64
CA ASP A 91 15.26 22.33 0.41
C ASP A 91 14.85 21.83 1.80
N ALA A 92 13.71 21.11 1.89
CA ALA A 92 13.28 20.49 3.14
C ALA A 92 14.31 19.44 3.65
N VAL A 93 14.91 18.68 2.75
CA VAL A 93 15.96 17.70 3.09
C VAL A 93 17.23 18.39 3.56
N ARG A 94 17.65 19.48 2.89
CA ARG A 94 18.83 20.25 3.27
C ARG A 94 18.66 20.88 4.65
N GLU A 95 17.52 21.53 4.90
CA GLU A 95 17.23 22.14 6.20
C GLU A 95 17.31 21.13 7.34
N VAL A 96 16.72 19.95 7.16
CA VAL A 96 16.81 18.88 8.18
C VAL A 96 18.26 18.39 8.31
N SER A 97 18.95 18.15 7.18
CA SER A 97 20.35 17.70 7.21
C SER A 97 21.27 18.65 7.97
N GLU A 98 21.13 19.97 7.79
CA GLU A 98 21.90 20.98 8.56
C GLU A 98 21.65 20.87 10.06
N LYS A 99 20.37 20.74 10.47
CA LYS A 99 20.00 20.56 11.88
C LYS A 99 20.55 19.28 12.50
N LEU A 100 20.76 18.24 11.71
CA LEU A 100 21.34 16.98 12.22
C LEU A 100 22.80 17.11 12.62
N TYR A 101 23.56 18.06 12.06
CA TYR A 101 24.95 18.35 12.48
C TYR A 101 25.03 19.25 13.73
N GLU A 102 23.93 19.85 14.15
CA GLU A 102 23.85 20.55 15.43
C GLU A 102 23.79 19.52 16.59
N HIS A 103 24.11 20.00 17.82
CA HIS A 103 23.92 19.18 19.02
C HIS A 103 22.43 18.88 19.25
N SER A 104 22.12 17.65 19.69
CA SER A 104 20.78 17.29 20.14
C SER A 104 20.30 18.25 21.25
N ARG A 105 19.07 18.74 21.13
CA ARG A 105 18.49 19.69 22.10
C ARG A 105 18.20 19.07 23.46
N LEU A 106 18.05 17.76 23.54
CA LEU A 106 17.82 17.01 24.78
C LEU A 106 19.01 16.11 25.14
N GLY A 107 20.14 16.24 24.45
CA GLY A 107 21.38 15.49 24.75
C GLY A 107 21.33 14.00 24.40
N GLY A 108 20.44 13.59 23.52
CA GLY A 108 20.23 12.19 23.11
C GLY A 108 20.20 11.99 21.60
N ALA A 109 19.44 11.01 21.15
CA ALA A 109 19.28 10.68 19.75
C ALA A 109 18.55 11.76 18.94
N LYS A 110 18.80 11.78 17.65
CA LYS A 110 18.03 12.51 16.62
C LYS A 110 17.40 11.51 15.67
N VAL A 111 16.14 11.71 15.32
CA VAL A 111 15.40 10.80 14.44
C VAL A 111 14.77 11.56 13.29
N VAL A 112 14.96 11.05 12.08
CA VAL A 112 14.31 11.55 10.86
C VAL A 112 13.33 10.51 10.38
N TRP A 113 12.08 10.90 10.17
CA TRP A 113 11.02 10.09 9.61
C TRP A 113 10.62 10.59 8.23
N ILE A 114 10.66 9.72 7.22
CA ILE A 114 10.22 9.95 5.85
C ILE A 114 9.08 8.96 5.56
N ALA A 115 7.85 9.45 5.58
CA ALA A 115 6.64 8.63 5.50
C ALA A 115 6.48 7.88 4.18
N ASP A 116 6.92 8.48 3.08
CA ASP A 116 7.02 7.82 1.77
C ASP A 116 8.27 8.33 1.03
N ALA A 117 9.26 7.47 0.95
CA ALA A 117 10.53 7.78 0.29
C ALA A 117 10.38 7.88 -1.24
N ALA A 118 9.31 7.34 -1.83
CA ALA A 118 9.04 7.48 -3.27
C ALA A 118 8.61 8.90 -3.66
N LEU A 119 8.22 9.74 -2.70
CA LEU A 119 7.89 11.14 -2.92
C LEU A 119 9.11 12.06 -2.98
N LEU A 120 10.31 11.57 -2.62
CA LEU A 120 11.55 12.32 -2.77
C LEU A 120 11.82 12.61 -4.24
N THR A 121 12.07 13.87 -4.58
CA THR A 121 12.66 14.18 -5.90
C THR A 121 14.08 13.62 -5.99
N ASP A 122 14.59 13.40 -7.20
CA ASP A 122 15.96 12.90 -7.39
C ASP A 122 17.00 13.82 -6.71
N ALA A 123 16.79 15.13 -6.77
CA ALA A 123 17.64 16.11 -6.10
C ALA A 123 17.57 15.98 -4.56
N ALA A 124 16.37 15.73 -4.00
CA ALA A 124 16.18 15.52 -2.57
C ALA A 124 16.81 14.20 -2.10
N ALA A 125 16.61 13.12 -2.86
CA ALA A 125 17.23 11.84 -2.57
C ALA A 125 18.76 11.93 -2.61
N ASN A 126 19.33 12.59 -3.63
CA ASN A 126 20.77 12.79 -3.74
C ASN A 126 21.34 13.66 -2.60
N ALA A 127 20.62 14.69 -2.16
CA ALA A 127 21.03 15.52 -1.02
C ALA A 127 21.10 14.72 0.28
N LEU A 128 20.26 13.69 0.45
CA LEU A 128 20.24 12.85 1.64
C LEU A 128 21.42 11.85 1.68
N LEU A 129 21.99 11.47 0.52
CA LEU A 129 23.01 10.42 0.42
C LEU A 129 24.23 10.67 1.31
N LYS A 130 24.74 11.91 1.34
CA LYS A 130 25.90 12.26 2.16
C LYS A 130 25.64 12.01 3.64
N THR A 131 24.48 12.41 4.15
CA THR A 131 24.11 12.23 5.56
C THR A 131 23.81 10.76 5.88
N LEU A 132 23.39 9.97 4.91
CA LEU A 132 23.21 8.52 5.08
C LEU A 132 24.53 7.75 5.02
N GLU A 133 25.55 8.24 4.31
CA GLU A 133 26.89 7.62 4.28
C GLU A 133 27.65 7.88 5.60
N GLU A 134 27.62 9.13 6.05
CA GLU A 134 28.34 9.60 7.24
C GLU A 134 27.34 10.28 8.21
N PRO A 135 26.48 9.50 8.86
CA PRO A 135 25.46 10.06 9.75
C PRO A 135 26.13 10.70 10.98
N PRO A 136 25.65 11.87 11.42
CA PRO A 136 26.06 12.43 12.70
C PRO A 136 25.78 11.45 13.86
N GLU A 137 26.52 11.57 14.94
CA GLU A 137 26.37 10.70 16.11
C GLU A 137 24.91 10.62 16.59
N GLN A 138 24.48 9.42 16.98
CA GLN A 138 23.13 9.13 17.48
C GLN A 138 21.99 9.61 16.55
N THR A 139 22.23 9.59 15.25
CA THR A 139 21.21 9.98 14.26
C THR A 139 20.64 8.74 13.57
N TRP A 140 19.31 8.67 13.53
CA TRP A 140 18.57 7.54 12.99
C TRP A 140 17.59 7.99 11.91
N PHE A 141 17.56 7.26 10.80
CA PHE A 141 16.66 7.51 9.69
C PHE A 141 15.68 6.36 9.54
N PHE A 142 14.40 6.67 9.55
CA PHE A 142 13.33 5.75 9.19
C PHE A 142 12.68 6.23 7.90
N LEU A 143 12.71 5.40 6.89
CA LEU A 143 12.09 5.64 5.60
C LEU A 143 11.06 4.54 5.37
N ALA A 144 9.87 4.88 4.86
CA ALA A 144 8.92 3.89 4.39
C ALA A 144 8.77 3.96 2.88
N SER A 145 8.52 2.82 2.26
CA SER A 145 8.11 2.73 0.86
C SER A 145 7.40 1.40 0.61
N PRO A 146 6.22 1.39 -0.03
CA PRO A 146 5.58 0.15 -0.45
C PRO A 146 6.37 -0.56 -1.56
N GLU A 147 7.08 0.20 -2.39
CA GLU A 147 7.82 -0.28 -3.56
C GLU A 147 9.27 0.21 -3.54
N PRO A 148 10.16 -0.38 -2.71
CA PRO A 148 11.56 0.06 -2.63
C PRO A 148 12.32 -0.02 -3.96
N ALA A 149 11.88 -0.88 -4.89
CA ALA A 149 12.50 -1.01 -6.21
C ALA A 149 12.42 0.28 -7.05
N ARG A 150 11.44 1.15 -6.79
CA ARG A 150 11.27 2.45 -7.46
C ARG A 150 12.20 3.54 -6.91
N LEU A 151 12.81 3.33 -5.75
CA LEU A 151 13.76 4.27 -5.17
C LEU A 151 15.10 4.21 -5.89
N LEU A 152 15.85 5.31 -5.90
CA LEU A 152 17.21 5.34 -6.41
C LEU A 152 18.04 4.21 -5.77
N ALA A 153 18.75 3.46 -6.61
CA ALA A 153 19.60 2.36 -6.15
C ALA A 153 20.66 2.83 -5.13
N THR A 154 21.15 4.06 -5.29
CA THR A 154 22.10 4.72 -4.39
C THR A 154 21.52 4.99 -3.00
N LEU A 155 20.25 5.36 -2.91
CA LEU A 155 19.53 5.53 -1.62
C LEU A 155 19.32 4.16 -0.97
N ARG A 156 18.81 3.21 -1.74
CA ARG A 156 18.51 1.85 -1.26
C ARG A 156 19.73 1.14 -0.68
N SER A 157 20.90 1.26 -1.34
CA SER A 157 22.15 0.60 -0.92
C SER A 157 22.68 1.09 0.43
N ARG A 158 22.24 2.28 0.90
CA ARG A 158 22.64 2.88 2.17
C ARG A 158 21.65 2.64 3.30
N CYS A 159 20.53 2.01 3.00
CA CYS A 159 19.50 1.66 3.96
C CYS A 159 19.44 0.15 4.21
N ARG A 160 19.20 -0.25 5.44
CA ARG A 160 18.84 -1.62 5.75
C ARG A 160 17.36 -1.83 5.47
N LEU A 161 17.04 -2.68 4.49
CA LEU A 161 15.67 -3.04 4.18
C LEU A 161 15.07 -3.92 5.30
N HIS A 162 13.92 -3.53 5.81
CA HIS A 162 13.08 -4.32 6.70
C HIS A 162 11.71 -4.52 6.06
N HIS A 163 11.40 -5.77 5.73
CA HIS A 163 10.10 -6.13 5.16
C HIS A 163 9.10 -6.41 6.27
N LEU A 164 8.06 -5.59 6.34
CA LEU A 164 6.93 -5.78 7.25
C LEU A 164 5.88 -6.68 6.56
N ALA A 165 6.03 -7.98 6.72
CA ALA A 165 5.14 -8.96 6.13
C ALA A 165 3.73 -8.92 6.76
N PRO A 166 2.66 -9.13 5.96
CA PRO A 166 1.33 -9.33 6.50
C PRO A 166 1.27 -10.50 7.49
N PRO A 167 0.42 -10.43 8.51
CA PRO A 167 0.20 -11.57 9.40
C PRO A 167 -0.48 -12.72 8.65
N SER A 168 -0.53 -13.91 9.26
CA SER A 168 -1.25 -15.04 8.66
C SER A 168 -2.72 -14.68 8.40
N GLU A 169 -3.32 -15.25 7.34
CA GLU A 169 -4.72 -15.02 6.97
C GLU A 169 -5.66 -15.29 8.16
N SER A 170 -5.44 -16.36 8.91
CA SER A 170 -6.24 -16.70 10.08
C SER A 170 -6.15 -15.66 11.20
N TYR A 171 -4.96 -15.12 11.45
CA TYR A 171 -4.76 -14.07 12.44
C TYR A 171 -5.44 -12.75 11.99
N ALA A 172 -5.24 -12.37 10.74
CA ALA A 172 -5.86 -11.18 10.15
C ALA A 172 -7.40 -11.26 10.20
N MET A 173 -7.98 -12.41 9.84
CA MET A 173 -9.42 -12.66 9.91
C MET A 173 -9.96 -12.55 11.34
N SER A 174 -9.27 -13.15 12.30
CA SER A 174 -9.63 -13.06 13.72
C SER A 174 -9.59 -11.63 14.26
N TRP A 175 -8.69 -10.80 13.76
CA TRP A 175 -8.62 -9.40 14.15
C TRP A 175 -9.72 -8.58 13.44
N LEU A 176 -9.93 -8.75 12.13
CA LEU A 176 -10.95 -8.04 11.35
C LEU A 176 -12.35 -8.28 11.90
N SER A 177 -12.68 -9.52 12.28
CA SER A 177 -14.00 -9.86 12.83
C SER A 177 -14.35 -9.18 14.15
N ARG A 178 -13.35 -8.62 14.87
CA ARG A 178 -13.55 -7.79 16.07
C ARG A 178 -13.69 -6.32 15.78
N GLU A 179 -13.13 -5.85 14.65
CA GLU A 179 -13.10 -4.44 14.28
C GLU A 179 -14.32 -4.02 13.46
N VAL A 180 -14.91 -4.94 12.68
CA VAL A 180 -16.05 -4.65 11.80
C VAL A 180 -17.00 -5.84 11.70
N THR A 181 -18.30 -5.57 11.64
CA THR A 181 -19.33 -6.57 11.42
C THR A 181 -19.57 -6.75 9.93
N ALA A 182 -19.14 -7.88 9.38
CA ALA A 182 -19.34 -8.27 7.99
C ALA A 182 -19.36 -9.80 7.89
N SER A 183 -19.81 -10.36 6.75
CA SER A 183 -19.78 -11.80 6.53
C SER A 183 -18.32 -12.31 6.45
N GLN A 184 -18.10 -13.59 6.72
CA GLN A 184 -16.76 -14.19 6.63
C GLN A 184 -16.18 -14.10 5.23
N GLU A 185 -17.02 -14.25 4.21
CA GLU A 185 -16.66 -14.10 2.80
C GLU A 185 -16.23 -12.66 2.48
N ALA A 186 -16.96 -11.66 2.96
CA ALA A 186 -16.62 -10.25 2.76
C ALA A 186 -15.29 -9.89 3.46
N LEU A 187 -15.08 -10.35 4.71
CA LEU A 187 -13.83 -10.15 5.43
C LEU A 187 -12.65 -10.77 4.67
N LEU A 188 -12.81 -12.00 4.21
CA LEU A 188 -11.77 -12.75 3.50
C LEU A 188 -11.46 -12.11 2.14
N THR A 189 -12.49 -11.73 1.39
CA THR A 189 -12.31 -11.02 0.12
C THR A 189 -11.60 -9.69 0.33
N ALA A 190 -12.04 -8.88 1.28
CA ALA A 190 -11.39 -7.60 1.57
C ALA A 190 -9.92 -7.78 1.95
N LEU A 191 -9.60 -8.81 2.73
CA LEU A 191 -8.22 -9.13 3.10
C LEU A 191 -7.38 -9.52 1.89
N ARG A 192 -7.89 -10.42 1.04
CA ARG A 192 -7.19 -10.91 -0.15
C ARG A 192 -7.01 -9.83 -1.23
N LEU A 193 -8.01 -8.95 -1.41
CA LEU A 193 -7.91 -7.78 -2.29
C LEU A 193 -6.81 -6.80 -1.87
N ASN A 194 -6.46 -6.79 -0.59
CA ASN A 194 -5.41 -5.94 -0.04
C ASN A 194 -4.13 -6.73 0.29
N ALA A 195 -3.87 -7.84 -0.44
CA ALA A 195 -2.67 -8.67 -0.31
C ALA A 195 -2.36 -9.11 1.14
N GLY A 196 -3.39 -9.34 1.95
CA GLY A 196 -3.26 -9.76 3.34
C GLY A 196 -3.07 -8.62 4.36
N SER A 197 -3.15 -7.35 3.95
CA SER A 197 -3.07 -6.20 4.87
C SER A 197 -4.39 -6.01 5.64
N PRO A 198 -4.42 -6.23 6.97
CA PRO A 198 -5.67 -6.14 7.72
C PRO A 198 -6.19 -4.70 7.86
N GLY A 199 -5.29 -3.73 7.98
CA GLY A 199 -5.68 -2.32 8.11
C GLY A 199 -6.27 -1.76 6.80
N ALA A 200 -5.73 -2.14 5.64
CA ALA A 200 -6.30 -1.77 4.35
C ALA A 200 -7.63 -2.47 4.09
N ALA A 201 -7.76 -3.75 4.50
CA ALA A 201 -9.02 -4.48 4.42
C ALA A 201 -10.12 -3.83 5.28
N LEU A 202 -9.77 -3.44 6.51
CA LEU A 202 -10.69 -2.71 7.39
C LEU A 202 -11.14 -1.37 6.78
N ALA A 203 -10.19 -0.59 6.25
CA ALA A 203 -10.48 0.68 5.60
C ALA A 203 -11.39 0.52 4.38
N LEU A 204 -11.21 -0.56 3.60
CA LEU A 204 -12.07 -0.88 2.47
C LEU A 204 -13.51 -1.20 2.94
N LEU A 205 -13.67 -2.05 3.94
CA LEU A 205 -14.97 -2.49 4.47
C LEU A 205 -15.76 -1.36 5.15
N GLN A 206 -15.08 -0.41 5.80
CA GLN A 206 -15.69 0.72 6.49
C GLN A 206 -16.01 1.90 5.57
N SER A 207 -15.55 1.87 4.33
CA SER A 207 -15.76 2.96 3.36
C SER A 207 -16.89 2.63 2.38
N GLU A 208 -17.43 3.66 1.73
CA GLU A 208 -18.38 3.51 0.62
C GLU A 208 -17.82 2.67 -0.55
N ARG A 209 -16.50 2.48 -0.59
CA ARG A 209 -15.83 1.70 -1.63
C ARG A 209 -16.26 0.23 -1.63
N TRP A 210 -16.62 -0.33 -0.47
CA TRP A 210 -17.14 -1.70 -0.43
C TRP A 210 -18.47 -1.82 -1.17
N ALA A 211 -19.43 -0.93 -0.86
CA ALA A 211 -20.70 -0.88 -1.56
C ALA A 211 -20.54 -0.59 -3.07
N GLN A 212 -19.57 0.25 -3.44
CA GLN A 212 -19.22 0.51 -4.85
C GLN A 212 -18.69 -0.74 -5.56
N ARG A 213 -17.91 -1.59 -4.85
CA ARG A 213 -17.45 -2.86 -5.39
C ARG A 213 -18.63 -3.84 -5.56
N GLU A 214 -19.53 -3.92 -4.60
CA GLU A 214 -20.75 -4.75 -4.72
C GLU A 214 -21.60 -4.30 -5.92
N ALA A 215 -21.79 -3.00 -6.10
CA ALA A 215 -22.47 -2.43 -7.26
C ALA A 215 -21.77 -2.77 -8.60
N LEU A 216 -20.42 -2.77 -8.62
CA LEU A 216 -19.65 -3.19 -9.79
C LEU A 216 -19.88 -4.70 -10.11
N CYS A 217 -19.88 -5.55 -9.09
CA CYS A 217 -20.17 -6.98 -9.24
C CYS A 217 -21.57 -7.21 -9.79
N GLN A 218 -22.56 -6.45 -9.31
CA GLN A 218 -23.93 -6.53 -9.80
C GLN A 218 -24.04 -6.03 -11.26
N ALA A 219 -23.44 -4.88 -11.58
CA ALA A 219 -23.42 -4.35 -12.95
C ALA A 219 -22.75 -5.32 -13.95
N LEU A 220 -21.67 -5.99 -13.54
CA LEU A 220 -21.02 -7.02 -14.35
C LEU A 220 -21.94 -8.23 -14.57
N MET A 221 -22.62 -8.69 -13.52
CA MET A 221 -23.57 -9.80 -13.62
C MET A 221 -24.73 -9.47 -14.55
N ASP A 222 -25.30 -8.27 -14.42
CA ASP A 222 -26.38 -7.80 -15.29
C ASP A 222 -25.93 -7.71 -16.74
N SER A 223 -24.74 -7.18 -17.01
CA SER A 223 -24.15 -7.09 -18.35
C SER A 223 -23.91 -8.47 -18.98
N LEU A 224 -23.46 -9.45 -18.19
CA LEU A 224 -23.28 -10.84 -18.65
C LEU A 224 -24.62 -11.51 -19.03
N HIS A 225 -25.72 -11.18 -18.34
CA HIS A 225 -27.04 -11.76 -18.59
C HIS A 225 -27.78 -11.07 -19.73
N THR A 226 -27.69 -9.74 -19.80
CA THR A 226 -28.48 -8.94 -20.76
C THR A 226 -27.73 -8.65 -22.06
N GLY A 227 -26.41 -8.72 -22.06
CA GLY A 227 -25.57 -8.25 -23.17
C GLY A 227 -25.46 -6.73 -23.26
N ASP A 228 -26.05 -5.99 -22.31
CA ASP A 228 -25.91 -4.54 -22.19
C ASP A 228 -24.74 -4.18 -21.27
N TRP A 229 -23.69 -3.63 -21.86
CA TRP A 229 -22.46 -3.28 -21.15
C TRP A 229 -22.44 -1.84 -20.64
N TYR A 230 -23.49 -1.06 -20.88
CA TYR A 230 -23.56 0.33 -20.41
C TYR A 230 -23.59 0.45 -18.90
N ALA A 231 -24.25 -0.49 -18.21
CA ALA A 231 -24.26 -0.53 -16.74
C ALA A 231 -22.85 -0.69 -16.15
N LEU A 232 -22.02 -1.56 -16.76
CA LEU A 232 -20.64 -1.75 -16.36
C LEU A 232 -19.78 -0.50 -16.63
N LEU A 233 -19.96 0.16 -17.79
CA LEU A 233 -19.29 1.44 -18.09
C LEU A 233 -19.61 2.48 -17.03
N THR A 234 -20.88 2.63 -16.67
CA THR A 234 -21.33 3.59 -15.64
C THR A 234 -20.70 3.26 -14.29
N ALA A 235 -20.65 1.98 -13.91
CA ALA A 235 -20.03 1.54 -12.67
C ALA A 235 -18.50 1.78 -12.64
N LEU A 236 -17.82 1.72 -13.79
CA LEU A 236 -16.37 1.96 -13.89
C LEU A 236 -16.02 3.45 -13.96
N ASN A 237 -16.87 4.31 -14.55
CA ASN A 237 -16.59 5.73 -14.80
C ASN A 237 -16.66 6.58 -13.51
N HIS A 238 -15.60 6.53 -12.75
CA HIS A 238 -15.47 7.25 -11.48
C HIS A 238 -14.03 7.74 -11.29
N GLU A 239 -13.80 8.70 -10.40
CA GLU A 239 -12.44 9.17 -10.08
C GLU A 239 -11.49 8.05 -9.65
N GLN A 240 -12.04 7.02 -8.99
CA GLN A 240 -11.31 5.82 -8.58
C GLN A 240 -11.36 4.68 -9.62
N ALA A 241 -11.54 4.98 -10.91
CA ALA A 241 -11.58 3.99 -11.97
C ALA A 241 -10.41 2.98 -11.95
N PRO A 242 -9.15 3.38 -11.67
CA PRO A 242 -8.06 2.40 -11.54
C PRO A 242 -8.29 1.34 -10.45
N ALA A 243 -8.87 1.71 -9.32
CA ALA A 243 -9.22 0.75 -8.26
C ALA A 243 -10.38 -0.16 -8.66
N ARG A 244 -11.37 0.37 -9.37
CA ARG A 244 -12.50 -0.43 -9.87
C ARG A 244 -12.07 -1.41 -10.96
N LEU A 245 -11.18 -0.99 -11.86
CA LEU A 245 -10.55 -1.87 -12.85
C LEU A 245 -9.69 -2.97 -12.17
N HIS A 246 -9.03 -2.66 -11.05
CA HIS A 246 -8.34 -3.69 -10.27
C HIS A 246 -9.31 -4.74 -9.72
N TRP A 247 -10.47 -4.35 -9.19
CA TRP A 247 -11.49 -5.31 -8.75
C TRP A 247 -11.99 -6.18 -9.91
N LEU A 248 -12.27 -5.59 -11.06
CA LEU A 248 -12.66 -6.33 -12.27
C LEU A 248 -11.56 -7.32 -12.69
N ALA A 249 -10.30 -6.90 -12.70
CA ALA A 249 -9.16 -7.77 -13.01
C ALA A 249 -9.07 -8.96 -12.05
N THR A 250 -9.31 -8.77 -10.74
CA THR A 250 -9.27 -9.87 -9.76
C THR A 250 -10.40 -10.89 -9.97
N LEU A 251 -11.59 -10.44 -10.41
CA LEU A 251 -12.70 -11.34 -10.78
C LEU A 251 -12.36 -12.19 -12.01
N LEU A 252 -11.75 -11.57 -13.04
CA LEU A 252 -11.27 -12.29 -14.23
C LEU A 252 -10.16 -13.30 -13.91
N VAL A 253 -9.23 -12.92 -13.05
CA VAL A 253 -8.18 -13.85 -12.57
C VAL A 253 -8.80 -15.04 -11.81
N ASP A 254 -9.77 -14.79 -10.96
CA ASP A 254 -10.46 -15.87 -10.22
C ASP A 254 -11.27 -16.77 -11.15
N ALA A 255 -11.86 -16.22 -12.24
CA ALA A 255 -12.51 -17.02 -13.27
C ALA A 255 -11.52 -17.95 -13.99
N LEU A 256 -10.33 -17.47 -14.34
CA LEU A 256 -9.24 -18.32 -14.88
C LEU A 256 -8.80 -19.39 -13.90
N LYS A 257 -8.57 -19.01 -12.63
CA LYS A 257 -8.20 -19.96 -11.57
C LYS A 257 -9.25 -21.06 -11.43
N ARG A 258 -10.54 -20.71 -11.44
CA ARG A 258 -11.65 -21.67 -11.35
C ARG A 258 -11.67 -22.63 -12.53
N GLN A 259 -11.44 -22.17 -13.75
CA GLN A 259 -11.34 -23.03 -14.94
C GLN A 259 -10.19 -24.04 -14.84
N HIS A 260 -9.10 -23.68 -14.14
CA HIS A 260 -7.95 -24.55 -13.88
C HIS A 260 -8.06 -25.35 -12.57
N GLY A 261 -9.20 -25.34 -11.89
CA GLY A 261 -9.45 -26.11 -10.68
C GLY A 261 -8.72 -25.60 -9.42
N ALA A 262 -8.25 -24.34 -9.42
CA ALA A 262 -7.63 -23.76 -8.24
C ALA A 262 -8.66 -23.46 -7.15
N SER A 263 -8.34 -23.79 -5.90
CA SER A 263 -9.20 -23.58 -4.75
C SER A 263 -9.03 -22.20 -4.07
N TYR A 264 -7.88 -21.55 -4.30
CA TYR A 264 -7.61 -20.23 -3.72
C TYR A 264 -8.13 -19.11 -4.63
N LEU A 265 -9.29 -18.57 -4.27
CA LEU A 265 -9.92 -17.43 -4.95
C LEU A 265 -9.82 -16.18 -4.08
N THR A 266 -9.69 -15.03 -4.71
CA THR A 266 -9.68 -13.72 -4.04
C THR A 266 -11.10 -13.27 -3.68
N ASN A 267 -12.03 -13.40 -4.62
CA ASN A 267 -13.41 -12.89 -4.53
C ASN A 267 -14.38 -14.00 -4.06
N VAL A 268 -14.24 -14.43 -2.81
CA VAL A 268 -15.07 -15.52 -2.25
C VAL A 268 -16.53 -15.09 -2.03
N ASP A 269 -16.78 -13.81 -1.79
CA ASP A 269 -18.10 -13.21 -1.65
C ASP A 269 -18.86 -13.09 -2.96
N ALA A 270 -18.15 -13.11 -4.09
CA ALA A 270 -18.70 -12.95 -5.45
C ALA A 270 -18.59 -14.23 -6.29
N ASP A 271 -18.73 -15.42 -5.66
CA ASP A 271 -18.60 -16.72 -6.34
C ASP A 271 -19.53 -16.88 -7.54
N ALA A 272 -20.75 -16.33 -7.47
CA ALA A 272 -21.69 -16.36 -8.58
C ALA A 272 -21.19 -15.58 -9.81
N VAL A 273 -20.55 -14.42 -9.61
CA VAL A 273 -19.97 -13.61 -10.68
C VAL A 273 -18.78 -14.35 -11.30
N VAL A 274 -17.91 -14.91 -10.47
CA VAL A 274 -16.76 -15.71 -10.92
C VAL A 274 -17.22 -16.93 -11.73
N ALA A 275 -18.30 -17.60 -11.30
CA ALA A 275 -18.88 -18.72 -12.04
C ALA A 275 -19.48 -18.29 -13.38
N ALA A 276 -20.19 -17.16 -13.41
CA ALA A 276 -20.79 -16.61 -14.64
C ALA A 276 -19.73 -16.20 -15.67
N LEU A 277 -18.55 -15.76 -15.23
CA LEU A 277 -17.41 -15.51 -16.11
C LEU A 277 -16.74 -16.80 -16.58
N ALA A 278 -16.53 -17.76 -15.68
CA ALA A 278 -15.77 -18.98 -15.94
C ALA A 278 -16.53 -19.98 -16.82
N GLY A 279 -17.88 -20.00 -16.76
CA GLY A 279 -18.71 -20.98 -17.49
C GLY A 279 -18.70 -20.77 -19.01
N PRO A 280 -19.19 -19.63 -19.53
CA PRO A 280 -19.37 -19.43 -20.96
C PRO A 280 -18.12 -18.96 -21.70
N LEU A 281 -17.13 -18.36 -21.00
CA LEU A 281 -15.96 -17.76 -21.62
C LEU A 281 -14.79 -18.75 -21.70
N SER A 282 -14.13 -18.83 -22.86
CA SER A 282 -12.88 -19.59 -22.95
C SER A 282 -11.74 -18.89 -22.19
N PRO A 283 -10.72 -19.64 -21.70
CA PRO A 283 -9.57 -19.06 -21.02
C PRO A 283 -8.89 -17.95 -21.85
N ALA A 284 -8.80 -18.14 -23.18
CA ALA A 284 -8.22 -17.15 -24.09
C ALA A 284 -9.01 -15.83 -24.13
N ARG A 285 -10.34 -15.90 -24.07
CA ARG A 285 -11.20 -14.70 -24.01
C ARG A 285 -11.04 -13.96 -22.71
N ILE A 286 -11.06 -14.68 -21.57
CA ILE A 286 -10.85 -14.07 -20.26
C ILE A 286 -9.47 -13.40 -20.20
N GLN A 287 -8.43 -14.05 -20.75
CA GLN A 287 -7.07 -13.50 -20.81
C GLN A 287 -6.99 -12.24 -21.65
N ALA A 288 -7.66 -12.19 -22.82
CA ALA A 288 -7.70 -11.00 -23.67
C ALA A 288 -8.38 -9.82 -22.94
N ILE A 289 -9.53 -10.06 -22.32
CA ILE A 289 -10.23 -9.05 -21.50
C ILE A 289 -9.35 -8.58 -20.35
N LEU A 290 -8.72 -9.49 -19.61
CA LEU A 290 -7.84 -9.16 -18.50
C LEU A 290 -6.67 -8.27 -18.93
N ASN A 291 -6.04 -8.56 -20.06
CA ASN A 291 -4.94 -7.75 -20.60
C ASN A 291 -5.41 -6.32 -20.91
N ASP A 292 -6.58 -6.16 -21.56
CA ASP A 292 -7.11 -4.84 -21.87
C ASP A 292 -7.54 -4.07 -20.61
N VAL A 293 -8.10 -4.74 -19.60
CA VAL A 293 -8.43 -4.15 -18.30
C VAL A 293 -7.16 -3.65 -17.60
N CYS A 294 -6.10 -4.46 -17.59
CA CYS A 294 -4.81 -4.06 -17.00
C CYS A 294 -4.20 -2.88 -17.75
N HIS A 295 -4.20 -2.93 -19.10
CA HIS A 295 -3.68 -1.84 -19.92
C HIS A 295 -4.44 -0.52 -19.71
N CYS A 296 -5.77 -0.57 -19.72
CA CYS A 296 -6.62 0.59 -19.42
C CYS A 296 -6.33 1.18 -18.03
N ARG A 297 -6.20 0.32 -17.03
CA ARG A 297 -5.82 0.73 -15.67
C ARG A 297 -4.46 1.44 -15.64
N ASP A 298 -3.47 0.88 -16.31
CA ASP A 298 -2.11 1.44 -16.34
C ASP A 298 -2.07 2.78 -17.09
N GLN A 299 -2.84 2.94 -18.17
CA GLN A 299 -3.01 4.22 -18.85
C GLN A 299 -3.59 5.28 -17.89
N LEU A 300 -4.67 4.96 -17.17
CA LEU A 300 -5.31 5.87 -16.22
C LEU A 300 -4.42 6.25 -15.03
N LEU A 301 -3.45 5.40 -14.66
CA LEU A 301 -2.51 5.67 -13.57
C LEU A 301 -1.32 6.53 -14.00
N HIS A 302 -0.83 6.36 -15.23
CA HIS A 302 0.48 6.91 -15.62
C HIS A 302 0.41 8.00 -16.69
N VAL A 303 -0.68 8.10 -17.45
CA VAL A 303 -0.81 9.10 -18.50
C VAL A 303 -1.71 10.24 -18.03
N THR A 304 -1.14 11.44 -17.96
CA THR A 304 -1.89 12.65 -17.57
C THR A 304 -2.72 13.20 -18.72
N GLY A 305 -3.88 13.77 -18.41
CA GLY A 305 -4.73 14.44 -19.39
C GLY A 305 -5.60 13.51 -20.26
N LEU A 306 -5.65 12.21 -19.96
CA LEU A 306 -6.56 11.30 -20.64
C LEU A 306 -8.03 11.59 -20.32
N ASN A 307 -8.88 11.52 -21.34
CA ASN A 307 -10.31 11.48 -21.13
C ASN A 307 -10.71 10.07 -20.62
N ARG A 308 -10.97 9.98 -19.31
CA ARG A 308 -11.31 8.72 -18.64
C ARG A 308 -12.49 8.00 -19.28
N GLU A 309 -13.57 8.74 -19.60
CA GLU A 309 -14.78 8.18 -20.19
C GLU A 309 -14.50 7.54 -21.55
N LEU A 310 -13.70 8.21 -22.39
CA LEU A 310 -13.34 7.69 -23.69
C LEU A 310 -12.52 6.40 -23.60
N VAL A 311 -11.53 6.35 -22.68
CA VAL A 311 -10.68 5.16 -22.49
C VAL A 311 -11.49 3.99 -21.94
N LEU A 312 -12.42 4.24 -21.03
CA LEU A 312 -13.31 3.21 -20.50
C LEU A 312 -14.32 2.74 -21.54
N THR A 313 -14.83 3.64 -22.40
CA THR A 313 -15.72 3.29 -23.50
C THR A 313 -15.01 2.37 -24.51
N ASP A 314 -13.77 2.68 -24.89
CA ASP A 314 -12.97 1.81 -25.76
C ASP A 314 -12.78 0.42 -25.14
N LEU A 315 -12.47 0.36 -23.84
CA LEU A 315 -12.36 -0.91 -23.10
C LEU A 315 -13.67 -1.73 -23.20
N ILE A 316 -14.82 -1.10 -22.94
CA ILE A 316 -16.12 -1.79 -22.96
C ILE A 316 -16.45 -2.30 -24.38
N LEU A 317 -16.20 -1.51 -25.41
CA LEU A 317 -16.41 -1.94 -26.81
C LEU A 317 -15.51 -3.14 -27.19
N ARG A 318 -14.26 -3.18 -26.69
CA ARG A 318 -13.38 -4.33 -26.88
C ARG A 318 -13.89 -5.57 -26.13
N ILE A 319 -14.36 -5.42 -24.89
CA ILE A 319 -14.95 -6.52 -24.13
C ILE A 319 -16.15 -7.08 -24.90
N GLU A 320 -17.08 -6.23 -25.34
CA GLU A 320 -18.25 -6.62 -26.14
C GLU A 320 -17.82 -7.36 -27.41
N HIS A 321 -16.83 -6.84 -28.12
CA HIS A 321 -16.28 -7.47 -29.33
C HIS A 321 -15.76 -8.89 -29.06
N TYR A 322 -14.96 -9.08 -27.98
CA TYR A 322 -14.43 -10.41 -27.62
C TYR A 322 -15.49 -11.42 -27.24
N LEU A 323 -16.67 -10.96 -26.84
CA LEU A 323 -17.78 -11.83 -26.48
C LEU A 323 -18.61 -12.30 -27.70
N GLN A 324 -18.47 -11.65 -28.85
CA GLN A 324 -19.18 -12.05 -30.07
C GLN A 324 -18.68 -13.41 -30.60
N PRO A 325 -19.57 -14.26 -31.11
CA PRO A 325 -19.18 -15.53 -31.74
C PRO A 325 -18.26 -15.31 -32.95
N GLY A 326 -17.18 -16.09 -33.04
CA GLY A 326 -16.27 -16.04 -34.20
C GLY A 326 -15.24 -14.92 -34.18
N THR A 327 -15.22 -14.09 -33.16
CA THR A 327 -14.20 -13.03 -33.03
C THR A 327 -12.78 -13.60 -32.88
N LEU A 328 -11.86 -13.08 -33.70
CA LEU A 328 -10.43 -13.35 -33.57
C LEU A 328 -9.87 -12.59 -32.35
N LEU A 329 -9.26 -13.32 -31.43
CA LEU A 329 -8.62 -12.72 -30.27
C LEU A 329 -7.23 -12.21 -30.64
N PRO A 330 -6.75 -11.13 -29.97
CA PRO A 330 -5.38 -10.68 -30.16
C PRO A 330 -4.40 -11.78 -29.75
N VAL A 331 -3.40 -12.03 -30.59
CA VAL A 331 -2.33 -12.98 -30.27
C VAL A 331 -1.52 -12.36 -29.13
N PRO A 332 -1.28 -13.08 -28.02
CA PRO A 332 -0.40 -12.58 -26.98
C PRO A 332 0.99 -12.32 -27.56
N HIS A 333 1.46 -11.09 -27.57
CA HIS A 333 2.87 -10.81 -27.82
C HIS A 333 3.64 -11.28 -26.59
N LEU A 334 4.41 -12.36 -26.75
CA LEU A 334 5.38 -12.90 -25.79
C LEU A 334 6.56 -11.92 -25.62
#